data_13bdc33c3748dfb06c2bfe63793dcb26
#
_entry.id   13bdc33c3748dfb06c2bfe63793dcb26
#
_cell.length_a   1.000
_cell.length_b   1.000
_cell.length_c   1.000
_cell.angle_alpha   90.00
_cell.angle_beta   90.00
_cell.angle_gamma   90.00
#
_symmetry.space_group_name_H-M   'P 1'
#
loop_
_entity.id
_entity.type
_entity.pdbx_description
1 polymer ?
#
loop_
_entity_poly.entity_id
_entity_poly.type
_entity_poly.pdbx_seq_one_letter_code
_entity_poly.pdbx_strand_id
1 'polypeptide(L)'
;MHDVVSHQVSLIAVRAGALQVSTHDPEVKEAASTIRGLSVRTLNELRHMVGVLRTSGSAATELTPQPTLDELPDLVANSAVDARLELNLPGELELTPPVQRALYRMVQEGLTNVRKHAPGSTAVVEISSAEGEVHASVTNSAPARPVLALPGAHHGLVGLRQRAELLRGRLEAEPLPDHGFRLAMSLPLTT
;
A
#
# COMPACT_ATOMS: atom_id res chain seq x y z
N MET A 1 20.71 -7.33 13.25
CA MET A 1 21.61 -6.33 12.61
C MET A 1 20.88 -5.35 11.69
N HIS A 2 19.81 -5.76 10.97
CA HIS A 2 19.05 -4.86 10.09
C HIS A 2 18.37 -3.70 10.81
N ASP A 3 17.90 -3.89 12.05
CA ASP A 3 17.23 -2.83 12.82
C ASP A 3 18.19 -1.69 13.20
N VAL A 4 19.45 -2.01 13.46
CA VAL A 4 20.48 -1.00 13.79
C VAL A 4 20.77 -0.12 12.58
N VAL A 5 20.95 -0.73 11.39
CA VAL A 5 21.21 -0.01 10.15
C VAL A 5 20.00 0.86 9.78
N SER A 6 18.79 0.32 9.84
CA SER A 6 17.56 1.08 9.55
C SER A 6 17.38 2.26 10.51
N HIS A 7 17.71 2.08 11.79
CA HIS A 7 17.66 3.16 12.78
C HIS A 7 18.67 4.26 12.47
N GLN A 8 19.92 3.90 12.15
CA GLN A 8 20.95 4.88 11.81
C GLN A 8 20.64 5.66 10.56
N VAL A 9 20.17 5.01 9.49
CA VAL A 9 19.78 5.69 8.25
C VAL A 9 18.57 6.61 8.48
N SER A 10 17.63 6.23 9.36
CA SER A 10 16.53 7.10 9.76
C SER A 10 17.02 8.36 10.48
N LEU A 11 17.99 8.22 11.38
CA LEU A 11 18.60 9.37 12.07
C LEU A 11 19.33 10.31 11.11
N ILE A 12 20.01 9.77 10.08
CA ILE A 12 20.64 10.58 9.04
C ILE A 12 19.58 11.39 8.28
N ALA A 13 18.48 10.77 7.87
CA ALA A 13 17.37 11.43 7.18
C ALA A 13 16.75 12.58 8.02
N VAL A 14 16.56 12.35 9.33
CA VAL A 14 16.02 13.35 10.26
C VAL A 14 17.01 14.52 10.43
N ARG A 15 18.30 14.24 10.63
CA ARG A 15 19.33 15.28 10.79
C ARG A 15 19.51 16.11 9.51
N ALA A 16 19.50 15.46 8.35
CA ALA A 16 19.54 16.16 7.07
C ALA A 16 18.29 17.04 6.89
N GLY A 17 17.09 16.58 7.27
CA GLY A 17 15.89 17.39 7.26
C GLY A 17 15.96 18.60 8.19
N ALA A 18 16.50 18.44 9.40
CA ALA A 18 16.72 19.55 10.33
C ALA A 18 17.71 20.59 9.78
N LEU A 19 18.82 20.12 9.18
CA LEU A 19 19.81 20.99 8.55
C LEU A 19 19.22 21.77 7.37
N GLN A 20 18.38 21.13 6.55
CA GLN A 20 17.69 21.77 5.41
C GLN A 20 16.78 22.95 5.86
N VAL A 21 16.19 22.84 7.06
CA VAL A 21 15.32 23.90 7.61
C VAL A 21 16.13 24.99 8.30
N SER A 22 17.22 24.64 8.98
CA SER A 22 18.00 25.56 9.80
C SER A 22 19.02 26.37 9.01
N THR A 23 19.46 25.92 7.83
CA THR A 23 20.45 26.64 7.01
C THR A 23 19.82 27.68 6.10
N HIS A 24 20.53 28.79 5.93
CA HIS A 24 20.22 29.84 4.93
C HIS A 24 21.08 29.72 3.68
N ASP A 25 22.09 28.87 3.70
CA ASP A 25 23.00 28.61 2.59
C ASP A 25 22.34 27.69 1.55
N PRO A 26 22.17 28.13 0.29
CA PRO A 26 21.50 27.33 -0.75
C PRO A 26 22.24 26.02 -1.07
N GLU A 27 23.58 26.04 -1.07
CA GLU A 27 24.38 24.84 -1.38
C GLU A 27 24.23 23.79 -0.28
N VAL A 28 24.26 24.24 1.00
CA VAL A 28 24.06 23.35 2.15
C VAL A 28 22.63 22.80 2.17
N LYS A 29 21.64 23.60 1.76
CA LYS A 29 20.24 23.21 1.69
C LYS A 29 20.02 22.12 0.63
N GLU A 30 20.64 22.27 -0.54
CA GLU A 30 20.59 21.29 -1.63
C GLU A 30 21.29 19.98 -1.24
N ALA A 31 22.48 20.07 -0.64
CA ALA A 31 23.20 18.91 -0.14
C ALA A 31 22.40 18.15 0.93
N ALA A 32 21.78 18.86 1.88
CA ALA A 32 20.93 18.27 2.92
C ALA A 32 19.68 17.60 2.32
N SER A 33 19.08 18.20 1.31
CA SER A 33 17.95 17.62 0.56
C SER A 33 18.35 16.31 -0.13
N THR A 34 19.51 16.31 -0.77
CA THR A 34 20.07 15.14 -1.46
C THR A 34 20.35 14.00 -0.47
N ILE A 35 21.01 14.29 0.66
CA ILE A 35 21.30 13.30 1.71
C ILE A 35 20.00 12.70 2.27
N ARG A 36 19.00 13.53 2.53
CA ARG A 36 17.67 13.06 2.99
C ARG A 36 17.01 12.14 1.97
N GLY A 37 17.03 12.54 0.70
CA GLY A 37 16.47 11.74 -0.39
C GLY A 37 17.16 10.38 -0.56
N LEU A 38 18.48 10.35 -0.49
CA LEU A 38 19.27 9.11 -0.52
C LEU A 38 18.95 8.21 0.69
N SER A 39 18.91 8.77 1.89
CA SER A 39 18.61 8.02 3.12
C SER A 39 17.23 7.37 3.08
N VAL A 40 16.20 8.09 2.60
CA VAL A 40 14.84 7.55 2.44
C VAL A 40 14.82 6.42 1.41
N ARG A 41 15.53 6.56 0.29
CA ARG A 41 15.65 5.50 -0.73
C ARG A 41 16.31 4.25 -0.14
N THR A 42 17.43 4.40 0.53
CA THR A 42 18.15 3.29 1.18
C THR A 42 17.29 2.57 2.19
N LEU A 43 16.51 3.30 3.01
CA LEU A 43 15.56 2.68 3.95
C LEU A 43 14.50 1.85 3.24
N ASN A 44 13.98 2.33 2.12
CA ASN A 44 12.99 1.60 1.35
C ASN A 44 13.58 0.35 0.69
N GLU A 45 14.81 0.43 0.16
CA GLU A 45 15.53 -0.72 -0.39
C GLU A 45 15.82 -1.78 0.68
N LEU A 46 16.28 -1.37 1.87
CA LEU A 46 16.49 -2.28 3.00
C LEU A 46 15.18 -2.99 3.40
N ARG A 47 14.07 -2.26 3.48
CA ARG A 47 12.76 -2.85 3.78
C ARG A 47 12.31 -3.81 2.69
N HIS A 48 12.58 -3.48 1.42
CA HIS A 48 12.27 -4.36 0.30
C HIS A 48 13.10 -5.65 0.35
N MET A 49 14.42 -5.56 0.56
CA MET A 49 15.30 -6.73 0.70
C MET A 49 14.86 -7.64 1.86
N VAL A 50 14.52 -7.06 3.01
CA VAL A 50 13.99 -7.82 4.16
C VAL A 50 12.64 -8.44 3.84
N GLY A 51 11.78 -7.74 3.10
CA GLY A 51 10.50 -8.26 2.62
C GLY A 51 10.66 -9.44 1.66
N VAL A 52 11.57 -9.35 0.69
CA VAL A 52 11.88 -10.43 -0.27
C VAL A 52 12.51 -11.64 0.45
N LEU A 53 13.42 -11.43 1.40
CA LEU A 53 14.01 -12.51 2.19
C LEU A 53 12.98 -13.20 3.09
N ARG A 54 11.98 -12.48 3.60
CA ARG A 54 10.86 -13.07 4.33
C ARG A 54 9.92 -13.88 3.44
N THR A 55 9.74 -13.51 2.17
CA THR A 55 8.90 -14.26 1.23
C THR A 55 9.62 -15.48 0.65
N SER A 56 10.96 -15.47 0.58
CA SER A 56 11.76 -16.58 0.00
C SER A 56 12.23 -17.63 1.03
N GLY A 57 12.09 -17.39 2.33
CA GLY A 57 12.71 -18.19 3.37
C GLY A 57 11.86 -18.54 4.60
N SER A 58 10.57 -18.31 4.59
CA SER A 58 9.78 -18.53 5.81
C SER A 58 8.58 -19.44 5.62
N ALA A 59 8.84 -20.75 5.76
CA ALA A 59 7.96 -21.64 6.50
C ALA A 59 8.11 -21.39 8.03
N ALA A 60 8.25 -20.15 8.48
CA ALA A 60 8.28 -19.78 9.90
C ALA A 60 6.93 -19.17 10.26
N THR A 61 6.11 -20.01 10.87
CA THR A 61 5.02 -19.77 11.79
C THR A 61 4.94 -18.30 12.26
N GLU A 62 4.20 -17.46 11.54
CA GLU A 62 3.66 -16.26 12.16
C GLU A 62 2.53 -16.71 13.08
N LEU A 63 2.79 -16.65 14.39
CA LEU A 63 1.82 -16.82 15.47
C LEU A 63 0.77 -15.68 15.51
N THR A 64 0.81 -14.78 14.57
CA THR A 64 -0.21 -13.74 14.40
C THR A 64 -1.29 -14.27 13.46
N PRO A 65 -2.58 -14.27 13.86
CA PRO A 65 -3.67 -14.62 12.96
C PRO A 65 -3.52 -13.85 11.65
N GLN A 66 -3.58 -14.56 10.53
CA GLN A 66 -3.40 -13.92 9.23
C GLN A 66 -4.72 -13.21 8.88
N PRO A 67 -4.67 -11.95 8.41
CA PRO A 67 -5.87 -11.18 8.16
C PRO A 67 -6.75 -11.87 7.13
N THR A 68 -8.03 -11.93 7.44
CA THR A 68 -9.11 -12.47 6.61
C THR A 68 -9.99 -11.36 6.07
N LEU A 69 -10.93 -11.68 5.21
CA LEU A 69 -11.91 -10.71 4.72
C LEU A 69 -12.87 -10.24 5.82
N ASP A 70 -13.06 -11.02 6.88
CA ASP A 70 -13.90 -10.64 8.02
C ASP A 70 -13.35 -9.40 8.77
N GLU A 71 -12.07 -9.10 8.63
CA GLU A 71 -11.41 -7.93 9.21
C GLU A 71 -11.52 -6.66 8.33
N LEU A 72 -12.10 -6.76 7.13
CA LEU A 72 -12.24 -5.61 6.23
C LEU A 72 -13.14 -4.49 6.79
N PRO A 73 -14.26 -4.77 7.46
CA PRO A 73 -15.07 -3.72 8.07
C PRO A 73 -14.24 -2.86 9.04
N ASP A 74 -13.44 -3.51 9.90
CA ASP A 74 -12.58 -2.83 10.86
C ASP A 74 -11.45 -2.05 10.15
N LEU A 75 -10.86 -2.64 9.13
CA LEU A 75 -9.83 -1.97 8.31
C LEU A 75 -10.38 -0.68 7.68
N VAL A 76 -11.57 -0.74 7.08
CA VAL A 76 -12.21 0.41 6.43
C VAL A 76 -12.59 1.46 7.47
N ALA A 77 -13.21 1.08 8.58
CA ALA A 77 -13.60 1.98 9.65
C ALA A 77 -12.41 2.72 10.28
N ASN A 78 -11.26 2.04 10.41
CA ASN A 78 -10.05 2.60 11.02
C ASN A 78 -9.08 3.24 10.00
N SER A 79 -9.44 3.36 8.73
CA SER A 79 -8.55 3.85 7.67
C SER A 79 -8.25 5.35 7.71
N ALA A 80 -9.04 6.13 8.46
CA ALA A 80 -9.06 7.58 8.44
C ALA A 80 -9.38 8.17 7.04
N VAL A 81 -10.14 7.41 6.23
CA VAL A 81 -10.70 7.81 4.94
C VAL A 81 -12.22 7.73 5.08
N ASP A 82 -12.94 8.68 4.51
CA ASP A 82 -14.40 8.57 4.36
C ASP A 82 -14.71 7.48 3.32
N ALA A 83 -14.81 6.24 3.78
CA ALA A 83 -14.92 5.07 2.93
C ALA A 83 -16.11 4.19 3.32
N ARG A 84 -16.76 3.60 2.31
CA ARG A 84 -17.79 2.57 2.47
C ARG A 84 -17.30 1.23 1.93
N LEU A 85 -17.75 0.15 2.55
CA LEU A 85 -17.47 -1.23 2.15
C LEU A 85 -18.72 -1.87 1.55
N GLU A 86 -18.58 -2.44 0.36
CA GLU A 86 -19.62 -3.19 -0.34
C GLU A 86 -19.10 -4.63 -0.57
N LEU A 87 -19.72 -5.60 0.13
CA LEU A 87 -19.38 -7.01 0.00
C LEU A 87 -20.52 -7.75 -0.73
N ASN A 88 -20.25 -8.16 -1.96
CA ASN A 88 -21.18 -8.84 -2.84
C ASN A 88 -20.66 -10.25 -3.16
N LEU A 89 -20.42 -11.05 -2.12
CA LEU A 89 -19.96 -12.43 -2.24
C LEU A 89 -21.12 -13.38 -1.88
N PRO A 90 -21.30 -14.50 -2.61
CA PRO A 90 -22.21 -15.56 -2.20
C PRO A 90 -21.81 -16.10 -0.82
N GLY A 91 -22.79 -16.36 0.06
CA GLY A 91 -22.54 -16.80 1.44
C GLY A 91 -21.82 -18.14 1.58
N GLU A 92 -21.83 -18.97 0.53
CA GLU A 92 -21.15 -20.27 0.49
C GLU A 92 -19.75 -20.20 -0.16
N LEU A 93 -19.29 -19.01 -0.57
CA LEU A 93 -18.02 -18.86 -1.25
C LEU A 93 -16.86 -18.89 -0.25
N GLU A 94 -16.14 -20.00 -0.22
CA GLU A 94 -14.90 -20.12 0.54
C GLU A 94 -13.70 -19.66 -0.30
N LEU A 95 -13.07 -18.59 0.13
CA LEU A 95 -11.81 -18.11 -0.46
C LEU A 95 -10.62 -18.72 0.26
N THR A 96 -9.63 -19.16 -0.49
CA THR A 96 -8.40 -19.71 0.11
C THR A 96 -7.65 -18.63 0.91
N PRO A 97 -6.92 -18.99 1.99
CA PRO A 97 -6.19 -18.03 2.80
C PRO A 97 -5.21 -17.13 2.01
N PRO A 98 -4.49 -17.62 0.97
CA PRO A 98 -3.67 -16.74 0.12
C PRO A 98 -4.46 -15.66 -0.62
N VAL A 99 -5.66 -16.02 -1.15
CA VAL A 99 -6.55 -15.10 -1.85
C VAL A 99 -7.08 -14.04 -0.88
N GLN A 100 -7.59 -14.46 0.28
CA GLN A 100 -8.08 -13.51 1.31
C GLN A 100 -7.00 -12.50 1.71
N ARG A 101 -5.77 -12.97 1.96
CA ARG A 101 -4.63 -12.09 2.28
C ARG A 101 -4.30 -11.11 1.17
N ALA A 102 -4.33 -11.56 -0.09
CA ALA A 102 -4.03 -10.70 -1.22
C ALA A 102 -5.07 -9.57 -1.34
N LEU A 103 -6.36 -9.90 -1.22
CA LEU A 103 -7.45 -8.93 -1.25
C LEU A 103 -7.37 -7.95 -0.07
N TYR A 104 -7.17 -8.46 1.15
CA TYR A 104 -6.99 -7.61 2.34
C TYR A 104 -5.86 -6.60 2.16
N ARG A 105 -4.68 -7.06 1.69
CA ARG A 105 -3.53 -6.19 1.45
C ARG A 105 -3.77 -5.18 0.33
N MET A 106 -4.51 -5.56 -0.69
CA MET A 106 -4.88 -4.63 -1.76
C MET A 106 -5.76 -3.51 -1.23
N VAL A 107 -6.78 -3.83 -0.43
CA VAL A 107 -7.66 -2.84 0.20
C VAL A 107 -6.86 -1.93 1.16
N GLN A 108 -5.98 -2.50 1.97
CA GLN A 108 -5.12 -1.75 2.90
C GLN A 108 -4.23 -0.74 2.18
N GLU A 109 -3.58 -1.16 1.09
CA GLU A 109 -2.73 -0.27 0.27
C GLU A 109 -3.57 0.76 -0.47
N GLY A 110 -4.73 0.36 -1.01
CA GLY A 110 -5.67 1.27 -1.67
C GLY A 110 -6.10 2.41 -0.74
N LEU A 111 -6.58 2.10 0.47
CA LEU A 111 -6.97 3.11 1.45
C LEU A 111 -5.79 3.98 1.91
N THR A 112 -4.60 3.38 2.03
CA THR A 112 -3.37 4.14 2.32
C THR A 112 -3.04 5.13 1.21
N ASN A 113 -3.23 4.73 -0.05
CA ASN A 113 -3.01 5.58 -1.21
C ASN A 113 -4.05 6.71 -1.29
N VAL A 114 -5.32 6.42 -1.02
CA VAL A 114 -6.37 7.46 -0.92
C VAL A 114 -6.00 8.51 0.12
N ARG A 115 -5.63 8.09 1.33
CA ARG A 115 -5.23 9.01 2.41
C ARG A 115 -4.03 9.88 2.02
N LYS A 116 -3.05 9.33 1.28
CA LYS A 116 -1.81 10.04 0.90
C LYS A 116 -1.99 10.93 -0.33
N HIS A 117 -2.77 10.48 -1.31
CA HIS A 117 -2.80 11.06 -2.65
C HIS A 117 -4.15 11.71 -3.00
N ALA A 118 -5.19 11.45 -2.21
CA ALA A 118 -6.52 12.04 -2.42
C ALA A 118 -7.12 12.56 -1.10
N PRO A 119 -6.46 13.51 -0.40
CA PRO A 119 -6.94 14.00 0.88
C PRO A 119 -8.33 14.64 0.77
N GLY A 120 -9.24 14.20 1.66
CA GLY A 120 -10.62 14.68 1.71
C GLY A 120 -11.54 14.09 0.64
N SER A 121 -11.09 13.12 -0.16
CA SER A 121 -11.96 12.35 -1.06
C SER A 121 -12.79 11.34 -0.28
N THR A 122 -13.89 10.90 -0.89
CA THR A 122 -14.64 9.70 -0.49
C THR A 122 -14.10 8.50 -1.23
N ALA A 123 -14.22 7.30 -0.63
CA ALA A 123 -13.81 6.06 -1.26
C ALA A 123 -14.88 4.97 -1.17
N VAL A 124 -14.88 4.07 -2.13
CA VAL A 124 -15.68 2.86 -2.15
C VAL A 124 -14.74 1.67 -2.22
N VAL A 125 -14.86 0.76 -1.27
CA VAL A 125 -14.23 -0.55 -1.29
C VAL A 125 -15.29 -1.55 -1.71
N GLU A 126 -15.08 -2.22 -2.83
CA GLU A 126 -16.01 -3.22 -3.35
C GLU A 126 -15.31 -4.56 -3.48
N ILE A 127 -15.98 -5.63 -3.01
CA ILE A 127 -15.54 -7.00 -3.25
C ILE A 127 -16.73 -7.79 -3.79
N SER A 128 -16.53 -8.41 -4.92
CA SER A 128 -17.57 -9.20 -5.61
C SER A 128 -16.97 -10.46 -6.23
N SER A 129 -17.81 -11.37 -6.67
CA SER A 129 -17.38 -12.53 -7.44
C SER A 129 -18.22 -12.68 -8.69
N ALA A 130 -17.57 -12.91 -9.81
CA ALA A 130 -18.19 -13.16 -11.11
C ALA A 130 -17.28 -14.04 -11.96
N GLU A 131 -17.86 -14.84 -12.83
CA GLU A 131 -17.15 -15.61 -13.87
C GLU A 131 -15.99 -16.48 -13.37
N GLY A 132 -16.07 -17.00 -12.12
CA GLY A 132 -15.02 -17.82 -11.54
C GLY A 132 -13.82 -17.03 -10.98
N GLU A 133 -13.94 -15.71 -10.90
CA GLU A 133 -12.97 -14.81 -10.25
C GLU A 133 -13.60 -14.09 -9.05
N VAL A 134 -12.76 -13.73 -8.09
CA VAL A 134 -13.06 -12.71 -7.08
C VAL A 134 -12.42 -11.39 -7.49
N HIS A 135 -13.20 -10.33 -7.41
CA HIS A 135 -12.78 -8.96 -7.75
C HIS A 135 -12.80 -8.11 -6.49
N ALA A 136 -11.77 -7.35 -6.28
CA ALA A 136 -11.74 -6.31 -5.26
C ALA A 136 -11.32 -4.98 -5.88
N SER A 137 -11.97 -3.89 -5.50
CA SER A 137 -11.56 -2.55 -5.94
C SER A 137 -11.62 -1.54 -4.80
N VAL A 138 -10.75 -0.56 -4.88
CA VAL A 138 -10.79 0.67 -4.09
C VAL A 138 -10.84 1.83 -5.07
N THR A 139 -11.97 2.52 -5.08
CA THR A 139 -12.21 3.66 -5.97
C THR A 139 -12.42 4.91 -5.13
N ASN A 140 -11.67 5.96 -5.40
CA ASN A 140 -11.86 7.25 -4.72
C ASN A 140 -12.27 8.36 -5.69
N SER A 141 -13.00 9.33 -5.17
CA SER A 141 -13.31 10.58 -5.88
C SER A 141 -12.06 11.45 -6.04
N ALA A 142 -12.18 12.53 -6.80
CA ALA A 142 -11.15 13.57 -6.87
C ALA A 142 -10.76 14.08 -5.46
N PRO A 143 -9.49 14.44 -5.23
CA PRO A 143 -9.06 15.02 -3.96
C PRO A 143 -9.78 16.34 -3.70
N ALA A 144 -10.36 16.50 -2.52
CA ALA A 144 -11.03 17.75 -2.11
C ALA A 144 -10.04 18.79 -1.56
N ARG A 145 -8.77 18.45 -1.38
CA ARG A 145 -7.70 19.32 -0.86
C ARG A 145 -6.46 19.19 -1.73
N PRO A 146 -5.61 20.24 -1.80
CA PRO A 146 -4.36 20.19 -2.54
C PRO A 146 -3.50 18.99 -2.09
N VAL A 147 -3.04 18.23 -3.05
CA VAL A 147 -2.12 17.11 -2.80
C VAL A 147 -0.72 17.70 -2.64
N LEU A 148 -0.11 17.50 -1.48
CA LEU A 148 1.32 17.74 -1.32
C LEU A 148 2.05 16.69 -2.16
N ALA A 149 2.80 17.13 -3.17
CA ALA A 149 3.64 16.26 -4.00
C ALA A 149 4.77 15.67 -3.14
N LEU A 150 4.46 14.64 -2.36
CA LEU A 150 5.45 13.84 -1.69
C LEU A 150 6.02 12.87 -2.72
N PRO A 151 7.34 12.74 -2.83
CA PRO A 151 7.93 11.70 -3.69
C PRO A 151 7.39 10.35 -3.25
N GLY A 152 6.41 9.84 -3.98
CA GLY A 152 5.76 8.56 -3.69
C GLY A 152 6.65 7.43 -4.18
N ALA A 153 7.06 6.55 -3.29
CA ALA A 153 7.61 5.27 -3.68
C ALA A 153 6.45 4.41 -4.22
N HIS A 154 6.39 4.18 -5.52
CA HIS A 154 5.43 3.30 -6.22
C HIS A 154 5.58 1.82 -5.83
N HIS A 155 6.30 1.53 -4.73
CA HIS A 155 6.66 0.18 -4.29
C HIS A 155 5.45 -0.65 -3.81
N GLY A 156 4.41 -0.02 -3.28
CA GLY A 156 3.20 -0.71 -2.83
C GLY A 156 2.48 -1.42 -3.97
N LEU A 157 2.29 -0.73 -5.10
CA LEU A 157 1.62 -1.31 -6.27
C LEU A 157 2.44 -2.41 -6.94
N VAL A 158 3.79 -2.30 -6.95
CA VAL A 158 4.67 -3.35 -7.48
C VAL A 158 4.51 -4.64 -6.68
N GLY A 159 4.54 -4.57 -5.36
CA GLY A 159 4.35 -5.75 -4.50
C GLY A 159 2.96 -6.37 -4.61
N LEU A 160 1.92 -5.55 -4.81
CA LEU A 160 0.56 -6.06 -5.06
C LEU A 160 0.45 -6.75 -6.42
N ARG A 161 1.08 -6.20 -7.48
CA ARG A 161 1.09 -6.81 -8.81
C ARG A 161 1.76 -8.18 -8.79
N GLN A 162 2.94 -8.29 -8.20
CA GLN A 162 3.65 -9.56 -8.03
C GLN A 162 2.80 -10.60 -7.28
N ARG A 163 2.08 -10.18 -6.24
CA ARG A 163 1.19 -11.06 -5.47
C ARG A 163 -0.01 -11.52 -6.27
N ALA A 164 -0.62 -10.64 -7.06
CA ALA A 164 -1.70 -11.02 -7.96
C ALA A 164 -1.21 -12.04 -9.01
N GLU A 165 -0.06 -11.79 -9.64
CA GLU A 165 0.56 -12.69 -10.63
C GLU A 165 0.88 -14.08 -10.05
N LEU A 166 1.39 -14.15 -8.82
CA LEU A 166 1.64 -15.43 -8.13
C LEU A 166 0.35 -16.25 -7.91
N LEU A 167 -0.79 -15.56 -7.78
CA LEU A 167 -2.11 -16.17 -7.66
C LEU A 167 -2.84 -16.27 -9.01
N ARG A 168 -2.13 -16.13 -10.12
CA ARG A 168 -2.66 -16.16 -11.49
C ARG A 168 -3.74 -15.11 -11.77
N GLY A 169 -3.73 -14.04 -11.00
CA GLY A 169 -4.64 -12.90 -11.16
C GLY A 169 -3.96 -11.69 -11.78
N ARG A 170 -4.64 -10.54 -11.71
CA ARG A 170 -4.17 -9.27 -12.27
C ARG A 170 -4.45 -8.11 -11.32
N LEU A 171 -3.64 -7.07 -11.43
CA LEU A 171 -3.81 -5.79 -10.73
C LEU A 171 -3.86 -4.66 -11.74
N GLU A 172 -4.88 -3.83 -11.64
CA GLU A 172 -5.10 -2.64 -12.45
C GLU A 172 -5.05 -1.40 -11.53
N ALA A 173 -4.45 -0.33 -12.02
CA ALA A 173 -4.32 0.91 -11.27
C ALA A 173 -4.40 2.07 -12.28
N GLU A 174 -5.49 2.82 -12.25
CA GLU A 174 -5.81 3.79 -13.29
C GLU A 174 -6.47 5.07 -12.73
N PRO A 175 -6.15 6.23 -13.30
CA PRO A 175 -6.91 7.43 -13.06
C PRO A 175 -8.27 7.36 -13.73
N LEU A 176 -9.28 7.94 -13.10
CA LEU A 176 -10.62 8.04 -13.64
C LEU A 176 -10.87 9.40 -14.33
N PRO A 177 -11.85 9.48 -15.26
CA PRO A 177 -12.16 10.73 -15.97
C PRO A 177 -12.60 11.89 -15.07
N ASP A 178 -13.14 11.60 -13.90
CA ASP A 178 -13.57 12.55 -12.87
C ASP A 178 -12.46 12.98 -11.91
N HIS A 179 -11.19 12.74 -12.28
CA HIS A 179 -10.01 12.95 -11.44
C HIS A 179 -9.95 12.07 -10.17
N GLY A 180 -10.77 11.03 -10.10
CA GLY A 180 -10.64 9.97 -9.14
C GLY A 180 -9.53 8.98 -9.53
N PHE A 181 -9.41 7.91 -8.74
CA PHE A 181 -8.47 6.83 -9.01
C PHE A 181 -9.09 5.49 -8.65
N ARG A 182 -8.81 4.45 -9.42
CA ARG A 182 -9.23 3.09 -9.17
C ARG A 182 -8.03 2.16 -9.05
N LEU A 183 -7.99 1.40 -7.98
CA LEU A 183 -7.10 0.26 -7.79
C LEU A 183 -7.98 -0.99 -7.76
N ALA A 184 -7.74 -1.95 -8.63
CA ALA A 184 -8.52 -3.17 -8.75
C ALA A 184 -7.64 -4.40 -8.84
N MET A 185 -8.08 -5.49 -8.24
CA MET A 185 -7.43 -6.81 -8.29
C MET A 185 -8.47 -7.87 -8.63
N SER A 186 -8.12 -8.76 -9.55
CA SER A 186 -8.94 -9.92 -9.89
C SER A 186 -8.11 -11.19 -9.68
N LEU A 187 -8.67 -12.16 -8.97
CA LEU A 187 -8.02 -13.43 -8.66
C LEU A 187 -8.97 -14.59 -9.00
N PRO A 188 -8.47 -15.69 -9.59
CA PRO A 188 -9.29 -16.86 -9.84
C PRO A 188 -9.74 -17.52 -8.53
N LEU A 189 -10.98 -18.00 -8.48
CA LEU A 189 -11.55 -18.72 -7.34
C LEU A 189 -10.99 -20.14 -7.22
N THR A 190 -10.59 -20.73 -8.34
CA THR A 190 -10.02 -22.09 -8.39
C THR A 190 -8.52 -21.98 -8.67
N THR A 191 -7.72 -22.50 -7.79
CA THR A 191 -6.25 -22.66 -7.98
C THR A 191 -5.95 -24.08 -8.43
#